data_88b16e97159781d13fbea32dfd6a607a
#
_entry.id   88b16e97159781d13fbea32dfd6a607a
#
_cell.length_a   1.000
_cell.length_b   1.000
_cell.length_c   1.000
_cell.angle_alpha   90.00
_cell.angle_beta   90.00
_cell.angle_gamma   90.00
#
_symmetry.space_group_name_H-M   'P 1'
#
loop_
_entity.id
_entity.type
_entity.pdbx_description
1 polymer ?
#
loop_
_entity_poly.entity_id
_entity_poly.type
_entity_poly.pdbx_seq_one_letter_code
_entity_poly.pdbx_strand_id
1 'polypeptide(L)'
;MPNYARTLSILLPLVLLLAAPSASARDVAAPAEHVDSDGPYLFREGAQLKAQWICQDQVETHSVQAGSDGAEVAARCGYPHAVHVLPPNAPSASVLPAVPRIVAVSDIHGQYALLVRLLRANRVIDTQDHWALGTDTLVIAGDVFDRGPQVTEAFWLLYGLQQQAAAAGGAVHFVLGNHETMVLYDDLRYVNPKYLRSAQLLGRSYPQLYGADSVIGQWLRTRPVLLQIGDTLFLHGGISPEAVQMALDPAHTNAAYQASLGTPKAEVKADPATAPFYDGKTSPIWYRGYFDGRLDSQGVQAVLDRLQLKRIVVGHTSMPHVSSFHDGRVIAIDSSIKNGENGELLFIEDGKLSRGLLDGSRVPLAEGQPGLQD
;
A
#
# COMPACT_ATOMS: atom_id res chain seq x y z
N MET A 1 5.82 -15.52 -88.85
CA MET A 1 6.00 -16.18 -87.54
C MET A 1 5.78 -15.19 -86.44
N PRO A 2 4.70 -15.26 -85.70
CA PRO A 2 4.40 -14.26 -84.67
C PRO A 2 5.02 -14.66 -83.32
N ASN A 3 5.66 -13.65 -82.68
CA ASN A 3 6.22 -13.73 -81.34
C ASN A 3 5.12 -13.61 -80.28
N TYR A 4 5.00 -14.62 -79.43
CA TYR A 4 4.18 -14.59 -78.22
C TYR A 4 5.01 -14.04 -77.04
N ALA A 5 4.70 -12.82 -76.56
CA ALA A 5 5.18 -12.30 -75.31
C ALA A 5 4.33 -12.89 -74.14
N ARG A 6 4.99 -13.64 -73.26
CA ARG A 6 4.35 -14.14 -72.03
C ARG A 6 4.45 -13.06 -70.94
N THR A 7 3.32 -12.47 -70.56
CA THR A 7 3.21 -11.62 -69.35
C THR A 7 3.16 -12.48 -68.13
N LEU A 8 4.14 -12.34 -67.24
CA LEU A 8 4.23 -12.97 -65.93
C LEU A 8 3.49 -12.08 -64.92
N SER A 9 2.32 -12.54 -64.47
CA SER A 9 1.58 -11.84 -63.38
C SER A 9 2.11 -12.32 -62.03
N ILE A 10 2.77 -11.41 -61.31
CA ILE A 10 3.24 -11.66 -59.93
C ILE A 10 2.07 -11.33 -58.99
N LEU A 11 1.48 -12.37 -58.41
CA LEU A 11 0.52 -12.25 -57.31
C LEU A 11 1.29 -12.01 -56.01
N LEU A 12 1.22 -10.76 -55.46
CA LEU A 12 1.71 -10.47 -54.11
C LEU A 12 0.67 -11.00 -53.12
N PRO A 13 1.05 -11.79 -52.12
CA PRO A 13 0.13 -12.17 -51.06
C PRO A 13 -0.09 -10.97 -50.13
N LEU A 14 -1.35 -10.56 -49.99
CA LEU A 14 -1.81 -9.59 -49.02
C LEU A 14 -1.76 -10.24 -47.64
N VAL A 15 -0.70 -9.94 -46.86
CA VAL A 15 -0.61 -10.33 -45.45
C VAL A 15 -1.54 -9.44 -44.65
N LEU A 16 -2.72 -9.93 -44.31
CA LEU A 16 -3.58 -9.30 -43.31
C LEU A 16 -2.90 -9.43 -41.93
N LEU A 17 -2.27 -8.39 -41.45
CA LEU A 17 -1.91 -8.26 -40.04
C LEU A 17 -3.22 -8.16 -39.22
N LEU A 18 -3.65 -9.26 -38.64
CA LEU A 18 -4.63 -9.26 -37.57
C LEU A 18 -3.95 -8.62 -36.36
N ALA A 19 -4.28 -7.35 -36.09
CA ALA A 19 -3.95 -6.69 -34.84
C ALA A 19 -4.61 -7.48 -33.71
N ALA A 20 -3.82 -8.12 -32.85
CA ALA A 20 -4.31 -8.72 -31.62
C ALA A 20 -4.96 -7.58 -30.78
N PRO A 21 -6.14 -7.82 -30.17
CA PRO A 21 -6.72 -6.83 -29.30
C PRO A 21 -5.73 -6.56 -28.16
N SER A 22 -5.27 -5.32 -28.05
CA SER A 22 -4.53 -4.83 -26.88
C SER A 22 -5.38 -5.13 -25.64
N ALA A 23 -4.79 -5.76 -24.62
CA ALA A 23 -5.43 -5.98 -23.34
C ALA A 23 -6.06 -4.64 -22.90
N SER A 24 -7.38 -4.63 -22.77
CA SER A 24 -8.16 -3.47 -22.34
C SER A 24 -7.58 -2.96 -21.03
N ALA A 25 -6.99 -1.77 -21.05
CA ALA A 25 -6.77 -1.02 -19.84
C ALA A 25 -8.15 -0.91 -19.17
N ARG A 26 -8.30 -1.35 -17.91
CA ARG A 26 -9.54 -1.12 -17.18
C ARG A 26 -9.74 0.39 -17.11
N ASP A 27 -10.85 0.87 -17.64
CA ASP A 27 -11.17 2.29 -17.64
C ASP A 27 -11.37 2.76 -16.19
N VAL A 28 -10.97 4.00 -15.91
CA VAL A 28 -11.25 4.65 -14.62
C VAL A 28 -12.77 4.77 -14.48
N ALA A 29 -13.30 4.42 -13.31
CA ALA A 29 -14.72 4.52 -13.04
C ALA A 29 -15.22 5.98 -13.18
N ALA A 30 -16.51 6.16 -13.47
CA ALA A 30 -17.13 7.47 -13.37
C ALA A 30 -17.18 7.93 -11.91
N PRO A 31 -17.09 9.24 -11.61
CA PRO A 31 -17.30 9.75 -10.26
C PRO A 31 -18.68 9.38 -9.71
N ALA A 32 -18.78 9.22 -8.39
CA ALA A 32 -20.07 9.02 -7.74
C ALA A 32 -20.99 10.24 -7.97
N GLU A 33 -22.28 10.01 -7.94
CA GLU A 33 -23.27 11.10 -8.05
C GLU A 33 -23.29 11.98 -6.79
N HIS A 34 -23.07 11.37 -5.62
CA HIS A 34 -23.14 12.02 -4.31
C HIS A 34 -22.08 11.50 -3.34
N VAL A 35 -21.62 12.39 -2.44
CA VAL A 35 -20.74 12.06 -1.30
C VAL A 35 -21.34 12.60 -0.01
N ASP A 36 -21.79 11.70 0.87
CA ASP A 36 -22.33 12.05 2.17
C ASP A 36 -21.29 12.68 3.08
N SER A 37 -20.13 12.05 3.18
CA SER A 37 -19.06 12.52 4.04
C SER A 37 -17.68 12.03 3.55
N ASP A 38 -16.68 12.92 3.64
CA ASP A 38 -15.28 12.60 3.37
C ASP A 38 -14.34 13.65 3.97
N GLY A 39 -13.12 13.27 4.29
CA GLY A 39 -12.10 14.17 4.86
C GLY A 39 -11.71 13.82 6.30
N PRO A 40 -10.89 14.67 6.95
CA PRO A 40 -10.33 15.91 6.41
C PRO A 40 -9.27 15.70 5.33
N TYR A 41 -9.22 16.59 4.37
CA TYR A 41 -8.07 16.80 3.50
C TYR A 41 -7.30 18.01 4.01
N LEU A 42 -6.05 17.81 4.43
CA LEU A 42 -5.26 18.83 5.11
C LEU A 42 -4.07 19.26 4.25
N PHE A 43 -4.01 20.55 3.94
CA PHE A 43 -2.96 21.14 3.11
C PHE A 43 -2.17 22.18 3.92
N ARG A 44 -0.84 22.20 3.72
CA ARG A 44 0.03 23.19 4.37
C ARG A 44 0.12 24.46 3.54
N GLU A 45 -0.27 25.59 4.14
CA GLU A 45 -0.20 26.92 3.53
C GLU A 45 0.63 27.83 4.45
N GLY A 46 1.97 27.76 4.31
CA GLY A 46 2.89 28.47 5.23
C GLY A 46 2.77 27.96 6.66
N ALA A 47 2.43 28.85 7.59
CA ALA A 47 2.22 28.52 9.01
C ALA A 47 0.80 28.03 9.32
N GLN A 48 -0.04 27.87 8.33
CA GLN A 48 -1.42 27.42 8.48
C GLN A 48 -1.65 26.06 7.86
N LEU A 49 -2.66 25.35 8.36
CA LEU A 49 -3.28 24.19 7.70
C LEU A 49 -4.63 24.64 7.16
N LYS A 50 -4.84 24.42 5.87
CA LYS A 50 -6.15 24.46 5.26
C LYS A 50 -6.78 23.07 5.38
N ALA A 51 -7.84 22.97 6.17
CA ALA A 51 -8.59 21.76 6.38
C ALA A 51 -9.90 21.80 5.55
N GLN A 52 -10.15 20.78 4.75
CA GLN A 52 -11.31 20.68 3.89
C GLN A 52 -12.03 19.35 4.09
N TRP A 53 -13.36 19.39 4.11
CA TRP A 53 -14.24 18.22 4.21
C TRP A 53 -15.31 18.29 3.12
N ILE A 54 -15.88 17.15 2.81
CA ILE A 54 -17.13 17.05 2.05
C ILE A 54 -18.22 16.63 3.02
N CYS A 55 -19.27 17.44 3.16
CA CYS A 55 -20.44 17.18 3.99
C CYS A 55 -21.68 17.33 3.11
N GLN A 56 -22.36 16.25 2.75
CA GLN A 56 -23.55 16.24 1.87
C GLN A 56 -23.28 17.02 0.56
N ASP A 57 -22.25 16.62 -0.19
CA ASP A 57 -21.74 17.29 -1.40
C ASP A 57 -21.30 18.77 -1.23
N GLN A 58 -21.28 19.29 -0.01
CA GLN A 58 -20.80 20.66 0.26
C GLN A 58 -19.37 20.64 0.78
N VAL A 59 -18.53 21.52 0.26
CA VAL A 59 -17.17 21.69 0.74
C VAL A 59 -17.17 22.63 1.95
N GLU A 60 -16.75 22.12 3.09
CA GLU A 60 -16.42 22.92 4.26
C GLU A 60 -14.91 23.18 4.31
N THR A 61 -14.52 24.42 4.59
CA THR A 61 -13.10 24.82 4.66
C THR A 61 -12.84 25.60 5.94
N HIS A 62 -11.78 25.20 6.67
CA HIS A 62 -11.29 25.89 7.85
C HIS A 62 -9.78 26.06 7.78
N SER A 63 -9.29 27.19 8.30
CA SER A 63 -7.85 27.43 8.51
C SER A 63 -7.50 27.21 9.96
N VAL A 64 -6.47 26.43 10.22
CA VAL A 64 -5.96 26.14 11.57
C VAL A 64 -4.51 26.59 11.66
N GLN A 65 -4.16 27.36 12.67
CA GLN A 65 -2.77 27.76 12.92
C GLN A 65 -1.96 26.56 13.39
N ALA A 66 -0.80 26.32 12.78
CA ALA A 66 0.14 25.31 13.20
C ALA A 66 1.20 25.95 14.14
N GLY A 67 1.30 25.41 15.35
CA GLY A 67 2.36 25.75 16.30
C GLY A 67 3.60 24.88 16.09
N SER A 68 4.60 25.08 16.96
CA SER A 68 5.82 24.26 16.99
C SER A 68 5.53 22.78 17.23
N ASP A 69 4.47 22.47 17.97
CA ASP A 69 4.10 21.10 18.38
C ASP A 69 3.06 20.49 17.43
N GLY A 70 2.65 21.25 16.41
CA GLY A 70 1.64 20.81 15.44
C GLY A 70 0.34 21.60 15.53
N ALA A 71 -0.75 20.99 15.07
CA ALA A 71 -2.08 21.58 15.06
C ALA A 71 -3.16 20.52 15.31
N GLU A 72 -4.20 20.90 16.06
CA GLU A 72 -5.38 20.07 16.28
C GLU A 72 -6.48 20.46 15.30
N VAL A 73 -6.99 19.49 14.57
CA VAL A 73 -8.08 19.65 13.61
C VAL A 73 -9.29 18.86 14.12
N ALA A 74 -10.36 19.57 14.47
CA ALA A 74 -11.57 18.97 15.04
C ALA A 74 -12.24 18.03 14.04
N ALA A 75 -12.87 16.97 14.55
CA ALA A 75 -13.70 16.05 13.74
C ALA A 75 -14.92 16.80 13.16
N ARG A 76 -15.25 16.43 11.92
CA ARG A 76 -16.44 16.90 11.19
C ARG A 76 -17.05 15.76 10.38
N CYS A 77 -17.23 15.94 9.09
CA CYS A 77 -17.66 14.90 8.19
C CYS A 77 -16.46 14.00 7.80
N GLY A 78 -16.66 12.70 7.61
CA GLY A 78 -15.60 11.75 7.27
C GLY A 78 -14.99 11.09 8.52
N TYR A 79 -13.70 11.28 8.75
CA TYR A 79 -13.03 10.66 9.90
C TYR A 79 -13.63 11.15 11.24
N PRO A 80 -14.03 10.20 12.13
CA PRO A 80 -14.87 10.53 13.28
C PRO A 80 -14.11 11.15 14.47
N HIS A 81 -12.78 11.18 14.43
CA HIS A 81 -11.96 11.70 15.52
C HIS A 81 -11.24 12.99 15.11
N ALA A 82 -10.84 13.80 16.10
CA ALA A 82 -9.92 14.90 15.88
C ALA A 82 -8.57 14.40 15.40
N VAL A 83 -7.87 15.20 14.61
CA VAL A 83 -6.56 14.85 14.04
C VAL A 83 -5.51 15.82 14.59
N HIS A 84 -4.51 15.27 15.27
CA HIS A 84 -3.33 16.03 15.64
C HIS A 84 -2.29 15.94 14.52
N VAL A 85 -1.98 17.07 13.87
CA VAL A 85 -1.06 17.16 12.74
C VAL A 85 0.31 17.59 13.23
N LEU A 86 1.28 16.69 13.17
CA LEU A 86 2.67 17.00 13.51
C LEU A 86 3.36 17.84 12.43
N PRO A 87 4.45 18.56 12.76
CA PRO A 87 5.36 19.13 11.77
C PRO A 87 5.86 18.05 10.79
N PRO A 88 6.30 18.43 9.57
CA PRO A 88 6.85 17.47 8.61
C PRO A 88 8.02 16.67 9.21
N ASN A 89 8.00 15.36 9.03
CA ASN A 89 9.01 14.44 9.58
C ASN A 89 10.05 14.07 8.52
N ALA A 90 11.24 13.70 8.99
CA ALA A 90 12.24 13.02 8.16
C ALA A 90 11.79 11.61 7.76
N PRO A 91 12.38 11.00 6.71
CA PRO A 91 12.13 9.61 6.36
C PRO A 91 12.34 8.66 7.54
N SER A 92 11.51 7.64 7.64
CA SER A 92 11.60 6.63 8.70
C SER A 92 12.81 5.73 8.48
N ALA A 93 13.47 5.30 9.58
CA ALA A 93 14.47 4.26 9.51
C ALA A 93 13.86 2.97 8.93
N SER A 94 14.61 2.28 8.08
CA SER A 94 14.17 1.07 7.37
C SER A 94 14.81 -0.21 7.86
N VAL A 95 15.82 -0.11 8.74
CA VAL A 95 16.47 -1.23 9.42
C VAL A 95 16.43 -0.96 10.92
N LEU A 96 15.74 -1.83 11.64
CA LEU A 96 15.45 -1.68 13.07
C LEU A 96 15.94 -2.90 13.86
N PRO A 97 16.27 -2.74 15.12
CA PRO A 97 16.58 -3.88 16.00
C PRO A 97 15.37 -4.81 16.14
N ALA A 98 15.63 -6.06 16.53
CA ALA A 98 14.57 -7.00 16.88
C ALA A 98 13.74 -6.48 18.06
N VAL A 99 12.43 -6.72 18.01
CA VAL A 99 11.48 -6.42 19.10
C VAL A 99 10.76 -7.70 19.51
N PRO A 100 10.29 -7.81 20.77
CA PRO A 100 9.67 -9.03 21.28
C PRO A 100 8.36 -9.39 20.56
N ARG A 101 7.56 -8.36 20.21
CA ARG A 101 6.23 -8.55 19.65
C ARG A 101 5.97 -7.63 18.48
N ILE A 102 5.48 -8.23 17.38
CA ILE A 102 5.03 -7.52 16.19
C ILE A 102 3.62 -8.00 15.85
N VAL A 103 2.73 -7.05 15.55
CA VAL A 103 1.45 -7.28 14.89
C VAL A 103 1.55 -6.76 13.47
N ALA A 104 1.03 -7.48 12.47
CA ALA A 104 1.06 -6.98 11.10
C ALA A 104 -0.27 -7.20 10.37
N VAL A 105 -0.58 -6.27 9.45
CA VAL A 105 -1.77 -6.27 8.59
C VAL A 105 -1.42 -5.65 7.23
N SER A 106 -2.18 -5.99 6.19
CA SER A 106 -1.97 -5.48 4.84
C SER A 106 -3.28 -5.36 4.08
N ASP A 107 -3.24 -4.68 2.92
CA ASP A 107 -4.30 -4.67 1.91
C ASP A 107 -5.68 -4.25 2.47
N ILE A 108 -5.67 -3.13 3.20
CA ILE A 108 -6.86 -2.58 3.88
C ILE A 108 -7.88 -2.06 2.88
N HIS A 109 -7.40 -1.45 1.77
CA HIS A 109 -8.22 -1.03 0.64
C HIS A 109 -9.50 -0.27 1.04
N GLY A 110 -9.37 0.74 1.88
CA GLY A 110 -10.49 1.59 2.28
C GLY A 110 -11.57 0.89 3.11
N GLN A 111 -11.26 -0.23 3.76
CA GLN A 111 -12.16 -0.97 4.66
C GLN A 111 -11.93 -0.56 6.12
N TYR A 112 -12.02 0.73 6.42
CA TYR A 112 -11.78 1.30 7.76
C TYR A 112 -12.62 0.64 8.85
N ALA A 113 -13.93 0.48 8.63
CA ALA A 113 -14.81 -0.10 9.64
C ALA A 113 -14.41 -1.55 9.98
N LEU A 114 -14.01 -2.34 8.99
CA LEU A 114 -13.50 -3.69 9.20
C LEU A 114 -12.15 -3.69 9.91
N LEU A 115 -11.25 -2.79 9.52
CA LEU A 115 -9.95 -2.61 10.18
C LEU A 115 -10.13 -2.29 11.68
N VAL A 116 -10.97 -1.30 12.01
CA VAL A 116 -11.25 -0.92 13.41
C VAL A 116 -11.79 -2.11 14.21
N ARG A 117 -12.74 -2.84 13.64
CA ARG A 117 -13.30 -4.05 14.28
C ARG A 117 -12.20 -5.10 14.53
N LEU A 118 -11.34 -5.36 13.55
CA LEU A 118 -10.25 -6.32 13.64
C LEU A 118 -9.21 -5.91 14.70
N LEU A 119 -8.80 -4.63 14.69
CA LEU A 119 -7.84 -4.09 15.65
C LEU A 119 -8.38 -4.11 17.09
N ARG A 120 -9.67 -3.73 17.29
CA ARG A 120 -10.34 -3.78 18.61
C ARG A 120 -10.46 -5.22 19.14
N ALA A 121 -10.92 -6.16 18.31
CA ALA A 121 -11.07 -7.57 18.68
C ALA A 121 -9.74 -8.17 19.17
N ASN A 122 -8.63 -7.77 18.55
CA ASN A 122 -7.28 -8.23 18.88
C ASN A 122 -6.54 -7.34 19.88
N ARG A 123 -7.21 -6.35 20.47
CA ARG A 123 -6.66 -5.42 21.49
C ARG A 123 -5.44 -4.63 21.00
N VAL A 124 -5.39 -4.36 19.70
CA VAL A 124 -4.40 -3.45 19.12
C VAL A 124 -4.77 -2.00 19.43
N ILE A 125 -6.07 -1.72 19.37
CA ILE A 125 -6.70 -0.48 19.83
C ILE A 125 -7.78 -0.78 20.86
N ASP A 126 -8.10 0.20 21.68
CA ASP A 126 -9.21 0.13 22.65
C ASP A 126 -10.58 0.42 22.01
N THR A 127 -11.62 0.50 22.82
CA THR A 127 -12.99 0.77 22.37
C THR A 127 -13.20 2.21 21.86
N GLN A 128 -12.23 3.10 22.11
CA GLN A 128 -12.21 4.51 21.68
C GLN A 128 -11.25 4.75 20.51
N ASP A 129 -10.72 3.68 19.88
CA ASP A 129 -9.72 3.67 18.81
C ASP A 129 -8.35 4.20 19.21
N HIS A 130 -8.01 4.20 20.51
CA HIS A 130 -6.69 4.55 20.96
C HIS A 130 -5.75 3.34 21.00
N TRP A 131 -4.46 3.61 20.85
CA TRP A 131 -3.40 2.61 20.95
C TRP A 131 -3.44 1.81 22.24
N ALA A 132 -3.42 0.47 22.14
CA ALA A 132 -3.53 -0.43 23.29
C ALA A 132 -2.42 -1.50 23.38
N LEU A 133 -1.43 -1.49 22.46
CA LEU A 133 -0.33 -2.44 22.46
C LEU A 133 0.87 -2.03 23.36
N GLY A 134 0.80 -0.89 24.06
CA GLY A 134 1.90 -0.41 24.88
C GLY A 134 3.18 -0.22 24.09
N THR A 135 4.24 -0.96 24.45
CA THR A 135 5.57 -0.88 23.81
C THR A 135 5.75 -1.77 22.59
N ASP A 136 4.72 -2.49 22.15
CA ASP A 136 4.78 -3.38 20.99
C ASP A 136 4.78 -2.63 19.66
N THR A 137 4.93 -3.37 18.57
CA THR A 137 5.05 -2.83 17.22
C THR A 137 3.88 -3.30 16.34
N LEU A 138 3.26 -2.35 15.60
CA LEU A 138 2.33 -2.63 14.51
C LEU A 138 2.98 -2.31 13.17
N VAL A 139 2.87 -3.21 12.19
CA VAL A 139 3.33 -3.01 10.82
C VAL A 139 2.16 -3.09 9.85
N ILE A 140 2.02 -2.08 9.02
CA ILE A 140 1.08 -2.06 7.89
C ILE A 140 1.89 -2.27 6.61
N ALA A 141 1.68 -3.40 5.92
CA ALA A 141 2.44 -3.76 4.72
C ALA A 141 1.78 -3.27 3.42
N GLY A 142 1.28 -2.03 3.43
CA GLY A 142 0.78 -1.31 2.25
C GLY A 142 -0.68 -1.56 1.90
N ASP A 143 -1.08 -0.91 0.81
CA ASP A 143 -2.39 -0.97 0.17
C ASP A 143 -3.56 -0.56 1.08
N VAL A 144 -3.52 0.70 1.49
CA VAL A 144 -4.67 1.38 2.13
C VAL A 144 -5.57 2.01 1.08
N PHE A 145 -4.99 2.48 -0.03
CA PHE A 145 -5.73 3.08 -1.14
C PHE A 145 -6.63 2.10 -1.87
N ASP A 146 -7.58 2.68 -2.60
CA ASP A 146 -8.46 2.06 -3.58
C ASP A 146 -9.56 1.14 -3.02
N ARG A 147 -10.46 0.72 -3.89
CA ARG A 147 -11.56 -0.25 -3.71
C ARG A 147 -12.66 0.23 -2.76
N GLY A 148 -12.40 0.25 -1.45
CA GLY A 148 -13.39 0.63 -0.45
C GLY A 148 -13.60 2.14 -0.32
N PRO A 149 -14.70 2.58 0.32
CA PRO A 149 -15.08 3.98 0.40
C PRO A 149 -14.50 4.73 1.60
N GLN A 150 -13.63 4.12 2.42
CA GLN A 150 -13.14 4.70 3.68
C GLN A 150 -11.60 4.75 3.74
N VAL A 151 -10.96 5.15 2.63
CA VAL A 151 -9.49 5.32 2.52
C VAL A 151 -9.00 6.46 3.41
N THR A 152 -9.70 7.60 3.37
CA THR A 152 -9.32 8.79 4.15
C THR A 152 -9.35 8.51 5.64
N GLU A 153 -10.39 7.81 6.10
CA GLU A 153 -10.57 7.41 7.49
C GLU A 153 -9.46 6.43 7.94
N ALA A 154 -9.10 5.46 7.09
CA ALA A 154 -8.04 4.50 7.39
C ALA A 154 -6.67 5.19 7.53
N PHE A 155 -6.34 6.14 6.64
CA PHE A 155 -5.09 6.89 6.76
C PHE A 155 -5.01 7.71 8.04
N TRP A 156 -6.09 8.40 8.42
CA TRP A 156 -6.08 9.21 9.65
C TRP A 156 -5.98 8.36 10.92
N LEU A 157 -6.62 7.19 10.95
CA LEU A 157 -6.43 6.24 12.03
C LEU A 157 -4.95 5.85 12.17
N LEU A 158 -4.33 5.39 11.08
CA LEU A 158 -2.94 4.92 11.10
C LEU A 158 -1.95 6.05 11.43
N TYR A 159 -2.20 7.25 10.92
CA TYR A 159 -1.42 8.45 11.23
C TYR A 159 -1.50 8.80 12.73
N GLY A 160 -2.69 8.74 13.33
CA GLY A 160 -2.90 8.98 14.75
C GLY A 160 -2.30 7.89 15.64
N LEU A 161 -2.48 6.61 15.26
CA LEU A 161 -1.90 5.49 15.99
C LEU A 161 -0.38 5.51 16.02
N GLN A 162 0.28 6.01 14.97
CA GLN A 162 1.74 6.16 14.97
C GLN A 162 2.21 7.12 16.07
N GLN A 163 1.49 8.20 16.30
CA GLN A 163 1.81 9.17 17.34
C GLN A 163 1.56 8.60 18.75
N GLN A 164 0.40 7.96 18.92
CA GLN A 164 0.02 7.35 20.20
C GLN A 164 0.97 6.22 20.59
N ALA A 165 1.37 5.37 19.65
CA ALA A 165 2.34 4.31 19.87
C ALA A 165 3.69 4.88 20.31
N ALA A 166 4.20 5.91 19.62
CA ALA A 166 5.46 6.57 19.98
C ALA A 166 5.41 7.15 21.40
N ALA A 167 4.29 7.78 21.78
CA ALA A 167 4.09 8.30 23.14
C ALA A 167 4.05 7.20 24.22
N ALA A 168 3.61 5.98 23.86
CA ALA A 168 3.59 4.80 24.72
C ALA A 168 4.91 4.01 24.72
N GLY A 169 5.91 4.42 23.93
CA GLY A 169 7.18 3.70 23.76
C GLY A 169 7.10 2.52 22.79
N GLY A 170 5.99 2.36 22.07
CA GLY A 170 5.78 1.41 20.97
C GLY A 170 6.02 2.04 19.60
N ALA A 171 5.62 1.34 18.54
CA ALA A 171 5.80 1.83 17.19
C ALA A 171 4.68 1.40 16.23
N VAL A 172 4.34 2.27 15.27
CA VAL A 172 3.56 1.91 14.09
C VAL A 172 4.38 2.23 12.84
N HIS A 173 4.64 1.21 12.03
CA HIS A 173 5.36 1.35 10.77
C HIS A 173 4.42 1.10 9.59
N PHE A 174 4.51 1.97 8.61
CA PHE A 174 3.79 1.85 7.35
C PHE A 174 4.79 1.59 6.23
N VAL A 175 4.56 0.56 5.44
CA VAL A 175 5.32 0.22 4.23
C VAL A 175 4.44 0.54 3.03
N LEU A 176 5.00 1.18 2.00
CA LEU A 176 4.24 1.52 0.79
C LEU A 176 3.90 0.25 0.00
N GLY A 177 2.64 0.15 -0.43
CA GLY A 177 2.18 -0.82 -1.40
C GLY A 177 2.15 -0.26 -2.82
N ASN A 178 1.72 -1.10 -3.76
CA ASN A 178 1.60 -0.67 -5.14
C ASN A 178 0.44 0.31 -5.36
N HIS A 179 -0.63 0.22 -4.58
CA HIS A 179 -1.76 1.15 -4.70
C HIS A 179 -1.40 2.55 -4.20
N GLU A 180 -0.53 2.69 -3.19
CA GLU A 180 0.01 4.01 -2.83
C GLU A 180 0.77 4.64 -3.99
N THR A 181 1.66 3.88 -4.64
CA THR A 181 2.42 4.40 -5.79
C THR A 181 1.53 4.65 -7.00
N MET A 182 0.53 3.78 -7.27
CA MET A 182 -0.43 3.95 -8.37
C MET A 182 -1.16 5.28 -8.26
N VAL A 183 -1.77 5.58 -7.12
CA VAL A 183 -2.48 6.84 -6.92
C VAL A 183 -1.55 8.03 -7.08
N LEU A 184 -0.33 7.96 -6.51
CA LEU A 184 0.60 9.08 -6.56
C LEU A 184 1.17 9.37 -7.96
N TYR A 185 1.19 8.39 -8.90
CA TYR A 185 1.55 8.62 -10.30
C TYR A 185 0.36 8.58 -11.28
N ASP A 186 -0.87 8.81 -10.76
CA ASP A 186 -2.11 8.99 -11.54
C ASP A 186 -2.62 7.73 -12.25
N ASP A 187 -2.40 6.54 -11.67
CA ASP A 187 -3.07 5.31 -12.10
C ASP A 187 -4.30 5.05 -11.23
N LEU A 188 -5.47 5.51 -11.67
CA LEU A 188 -6.70 5.56 -10.90
C LEU A 188 -7.67 4.40 -11.18
N ARG A 189 -7.20 3.31 -11.79
CA ARG A 189 -8.06 2.19 -12.25
C ARG A 189 -8.87 1.50 -11.16
N TYR A 190 -8.47 1.63 -9.90
CA TYR A 190 -9.11 0.97 -8.75
C TYR A 190 -9.69 1.95 -7.74
N VAL A 191 -9.63 3.25 -8.04
CA VAL A 191 -10.13 4.29 -7.15
C VAL A 191 -11.64 4.17 -6.99
N ASN A 192 -12.12 4.24 -5.76
CA ASN A 192 -13.55 4.25 -5.49
C ASN A 192 -14.19 5.54 -6.06
N PRO A 193 -15.33 5.43 -6.75
CA PRO A 193 -16.04 6.58 -7.35
C PRO A 193 -16.28 7.76 -6.39
N LYS A 194 -16.47 7.51 -5.08
CA LYS A 194 -16.56 8.52 -4.03
C LYS A 194 -15.41 9.53 -4.13
N TYR A 195 -14.18 9.03 -4.24
CA TYR A 195 -12.99 9.89 -4.21
C TYR A 195 -12.78 10.71 -5.47
N LEU A 196 -13.25 10.22 -6.62
CA LEU A 196 -13.26 11.01 -7.85
C LEU A 196 -14.24 12.18 -7.71
N ARG A 197 -15.39 11.95 -7.08
CA ARG A 197 -16.36 13.02 -6.77
C ARG A 197 -15.81 13.99 -5.73
N SER A 198 -15.21 13.50 -4.65
CA SER A 198 -14.56 14.34 -3.65
C SER A 198 -13.50 15.26 -4.26
N ALA A 199 -12.65 14.71 -5.13
CA ALA A 199 -11.63 15.49 -5.83
C ALA A 199 -12.25 16.60 -6.70
N GLN A 200 -13.32 16.28 -7.46
CA GLN A 200 -14.06 17.28 -8.25
C GLN A 200 -14.62 18.41 -7.39
N LEU A 201 -15.26 18.07 -6.27
CA LEU A 201 -15.83 19.06 -5.34
C LEU A 201 -14.75 19.97 -4.75
N LEU A 202 -13.57 19.42 -4.44
CA LEU A 202 -12.41 20.14 -3.91
C LEU A 202 -11.64 20.93 -4.98
N GLY A 203 -11.99 20.78 -6.27
CA GLY A 203 -11.30 21.45 -7.38
C GLY A 203 -9.87 20.98 -7.60
N ARG A 204 -9.56 19.70 -7.28
CA ARG A 204 -8.27 19.05 -7.45
C ARG A 204 -8.42 17.73 -8.21
N SER A 205 -7.34 17.20 -8.80
CA SER A 205 -7.31 15.79 -9.18
C SER A 205 -7.13 14.91 -7.94
N TYR A 206 -7.53 13.63 -8.01
CA TYR A 206 -7.39 12.73 -6.85
C TYR A 206 -5.93 12.61 -6.36
N PRO A 207 -4.91 12.44 -7.22
CA PRO A 207 -3.52 12.46 -6.76
C PRO A 207 -3.11 13.77 -6.09
N GLN A 208 -3.67 14.91 -6.48
CA GLN A 208 -3.37 16.20 -5.85
C GLN A 208 -3.90 16.31 -4.42
N LEU A 209 -4.90 15.49 -4.03
CA LEU A 209 -5.33 15.40 -2.62
C LEU A 209 -4.22 14.81 -1.73
N TYR A 210 -3.26 14.09 -2.32
CA TYR A 210 -2.09 13.50 -1.68
C TYR A 210 -0.78 14.09 -2.26
N GLY A 211 -0.84 15.34 -2.70
CA GLY A 211 0.29 16.11 -3.22
C GLY A 211 1.35 16.41 -2.16
N ALA A 212 2.46 17.02 -2.58
CA ALA A 212 3.54 17.41 -1.68
C ALA A 212 3.15 18.51 -0.68
N ASP A 213 2.03 19.21 -0.90
CA ASP A 213 1.45 20.19 -0.01
C ASP A 213 0.47 19.59 1.01
N SER A 214 0.03 18.33 0.82
CA SER A 214 -0.91 17.67 1.74
C SER A 214 -0.20 16.95 2.88
N VAL A 215 -0.84 16.87 4.05
CA VAL A 215 -0.28 16.23 5.25
C VAL A 215 -0.04 14.74 5.00
N ILE A 216 -1.05 14.01 4.52
CA ILE A 216 -0.92 12.58 4.22
C ILE A 216 0.03 12.34 3.04
N GLY A 217 0.03 13.20 2.03
CA GLY A 217 0.98 13.09 0.92
C GLY A 217 2.44 13.27 1.34
N GLN A 218 2.73 14.20 2.26
CA GLN A 218 4.05 14.35 2.87
C GLN A 218 4.41 13.14 3.72
N TRP A 219 3.47 12.65 4.52
CA TRP A 219 3.65 11.47 5.36
C TRP A 219 3.98 10.23 4.50
N LEU A 220 3.25 9.97 3.43
CA LEU A 220 3.52 8.86 2.50
C LEU A 220 4.92 8.93 1.88
N ARG A 221 5.37 10.13 1.50
CA ARG A 221 6.71 10.33 0.91
C ARG A 221 7.88 10.05 1.85
N THR A 222 7.61 9.89 3.14
CA THR A 222 8.62 9.49 4.13
C THR A 222 8.57 7.99 4.47
N ARG A 223 7.66 7.23 3.86
CA ARG A 223 7.49 5.81 4.17
C ARG A 223 8.41 4.94 3.32
N PRO A 224 8.95 3.85 3.90
CA PRO A 224 9.75 2.88 3.16
C PRO A 224 8.89 1.94 2.31
N VAL A 225 9.49 1.26 1.35
CA VAL A 225 8.96 0.06 0.68
C VAL A 225 9.55 -1.23 1.26
N LEU A 226 10.72 -1.14 1.89
CA LEU A 226 11.41 -2.23 2.58
C LEU A 226 11.63 -1.84 4.03
N LEU A 227 11.12 -2.63 4.97
CA LEU A 227 11.31 -2.44 6.40
C LEU A 227 11.84 -3.73 7.02
N GLN A 228 13.05 -3.68 7.55
CA GLN A 228 13.63 -4.79 8.30
C GLN A 228 13.49 -4.55 9.80
N ILE A 229 12.97 -5.53 10.53
CA ILE A 229 12.93 -5.54 12.00
C ILE A 229 13.58 -6.83 12.46
N GLY A 230 14.79 -6.71 13.03
CA GLY A 230 15.61 -7.87 13.37
C GLY A 230 15.96 -8.72 12.14
N ASP A 231 15.53 -9.97 12.13
CA ASP A 231 15.74 -10.95 11.06
C ASP A 231 14.51 -11.11 10.12
N THR A 232 13.54 -10.23 10.23
CA THR A 232 12.29 -10.26 9.46
C THR A 232 12.18 -9.03 8.55
N LEU A 233 11.96 -9.24 7.25
CA LEU A 233 11.70 -8.19 6.27
C LEU A 233 10.21 -8.06 5.99
N PHE A 234 9.68 -6.87 6.11
CA PHE A 234 8.31 -6.50 5.74
C PHE A 234 8.35 -5.67 4.46
N LEU A 235 7.57 -6.07 3.47
CA LEU A 235 7.36 -5.34 2.24
C LEU A 235 6.00 -5.73 1.65
N HIS A 236 5.57 -5.03 0.60
CA HIS A 236 4.24 -5.28 0.06
C HIS A 236 4.19 -6.50 -0.87
N GLY A 237 5.02 -6.56 -1.90
CA GLY A 237 4.97 -7.64 -2.90
C GLY A 237 5.93 -8.80 -2.60
N GLY A 238 7.23 -8.57 -2.75
CA GLY A 238 8.25 -9.60 -2.51
C GLY A 238 9.60 -9.25 -3.09
N ILE A 239 10.60 -10.08 -2.82
CA ILE A 239 11.95 -9.94 -3.36
C ILE A 239 12.16 -10.99 -4.43
N SER A 240 12.35 -10.56 -5.67
CA SER A 240 12.73 -11.44 -6.77
C SER A 240 14.23 -11.77 -6.74
N PRO A 241 14.67 -12.90 -7.30
CA PRO A 241 16.09 -13.20 -7.46
C PRO A 241 16.85 -12.11 -8.22
N GLU A 242 16.22 -11.49 -9.22
CA GLU A 242 16.79 -10.39 -9.99
C GLU A 242 17.00 -9.14 -9.12
N ALA A 243 16.04 -8.81 -8.25
CA ALA A 243 16.17 -7.70 -7.32
C ALA A 243 17.37 -7.89 -6.38
N VAL A 244 17.61 -9.12 -5.90
CA VAL A 244 18.78 -9.45 -5.08
C VAL A 244 20.09 -9.24 -5.86
N GLN A 245 20.12 -9.61 -7.15
CA GLN A 245 21.31 -9.40 -8.00
C GLN A 245 21.58 -7.92 -8.27
N MET A 246 20.56 -7.08 -8.28
CA MET A 246 20.67 -5.62 -8.39
C MET A 246 21.18 -4.95 -7.11
N ALA A 247 21.76 -5.71 -6.17
CA ALA A 247 22.25 -5.25 -4.88
C ALA A 247 21.18 -4.50 -4.08
N LEU A 248 20.03 -5.16 -3.86
CA LEU A 248 18.93 -4.64 -3.08
C LEU A 248 19.41 -4.28 -1.66
N ASP A 249 19.70 -3.01 -1.47
CA ASP A 249 19.95 -2.40 -0.17
C ASP A 249 18.70 -1.65 0.27
N PRO A 250 18.14 -1.93 1.45
CA PRO A 250 16.92 -1.27 1.92
C PRO A 250 17.00 0.25 1.90
N ALA A 251 18.12 0.84 2.29
CA ALA A 251 18.28 2.29 2.32
C ALA A 251 18.25 2.89 0.91
N HIS A 252 19.04 2.32 -0.03
CA HIS A 252 19.06 2.77 -1.42
C HIS A 252 17.71 2.59 -2.11
N THR A 253 17.10 1.43 -1.97
CA THR A 253 15.79 1.12 -2.57
C THR A 253 14.72 2.07 -2.06
N ASN A 254 14.65 2.30 -0.75
CA ASN A 254 13.68 3.22 -0.15
C ASN A 254 13.88 4.66 -0.63
N ALA A 255 15.14 5.12 -0.72
CA ALA A 255 15.46 6.45 -1.22
C ALA A 255 15.02 6.63 -2.69
N ALA A 256 15.24 5.63 -3.54
CA ALA A 256 14.82 5.66 -4.95
C ALA A 256 13.28 5.73 -5.09
N TYR A 257 12.55 4.92 -4.32
CA TYR A 257 11.08 5.02 -4.29
C TYR A 257 10.62 6.40 -3.80
N GLN A 258 11.12 6.87 -2.67
CA GLN A 258 10.75 8.18 -2.10
C GLN A 258 10.99 9.33 -3.08
N ALA A 259 12.11 9.29 -3.81
CA ALA A 259 12.44 10.30 -4.82
C ALA A 259 11.49 10.27 -6.04
N SER A 260 10.94 9.10 -6.38
CA SER A 260 10.06 8.92 -7.54
C SER A 260 8.56 9.12 -7.23
N LEU A 261 8.15 9.19 -5.96
CA LEU A 261 6.74 9.34 -5.57
C LEU A 261 6.14 10.66 -6.07
N GLY A 262 5.07 10.55 -6.83
CA GLY A 262 4.40 11.69 -7.48
C GLY A 262 4.95 12.06 -8.85
N THR A 263 5.99 11.34 -9.34
CA THR A 263 6.44 11.46 -10.73
C THR A 263 5.43 10.72 -11.65
N PRO A 264 5.10 11.28 -12.82
CA PRO A 264 4.18 10.62 -13.75
C PRO A 264 4.64 9.22 -14.13
N LYS A 265 3.71 8.27 -14.22
CA LYS A 265 3.98 6.85 -14.50
C LYS A 265 4.88 6.62 -15.72
N ALA A 266 4.66 7.41 -16.80
CA ALA A 266 5.44 7.30 -18.03
C ALA A 266 6.92 7.67 -17.80
N GLU A 267 7.20 8.68 -16.99
CA GLU A 267 8.55 9.12 -16.66
C GLU A 267 9.25 8.11 -15.76
N VAL A 268 8.58 7.64 -14.70
CA VAL A 268 9.10 6.61 -13.79
C VAL A 268 9.51 5.35 -14.55
N LYS A 269 8.72 4.93 -15.55
CA LYS A 269 9.01 3.74 -16.35
C LYS A 269 9.99 3.97 -17.49
N ALA A 270 10.17 5.21 -17.92
CA ALA A 270 11.15 5.56 -18.95
C ALA A 270 12.56 5.74 -18.40
N ASP A 271 12.70 6.08 -17.12
CA ASP A 271 14.00 6.23 -16.46
C ASP A 271 14.58 4.85 -16.10
N PRO A 272 15.74 4.45 -16.68
CA PRO A 272 16.38 3.18 -16.36
C PRO A 272 16.72 2.99 -14.88
N ALA A 273 16.88 4.07 -14.11
CA ALA A 273 17.18 4.00 -12.69
C ALA A 273 15.96 3.63 -11.85
N THR A 274 14.77 4.03 -12.27
CA THR A 274 13.53 3.77 -11.52
C THR A 274 12.67 2.65 -12.13
N ALA A 275 12.77 2.40 -13.43
CA ALA A 275 11.96 1.39 -14.13
C ALA A 275 11.94 0.01 -13.46
N PRO A 276 13.09 -0.55 -12.98
CA PRO A 276 13.11 -1.86 -12.32
C PRO A 276 12.28 -1.91 -11.03
N PHE A 277 12.14 -0.79 -10.32
CA PHE A 277 11.35 -0.70 -9.09
C PHE A 277 9.83 -0.75 -9.36
N TYR A 278 9.40 -0.49 -10.61
CA TYR A 278 8.00 -0.48 -11.02
C TYR A 278 7.65 -1.57 -12.06
N ASP A 279 8.58 -2.49 -12.34
CA ASP A 279 8.31 -3.66 -13.17
C ASP A 279 7.50 -4.71 -12.39
N GLY A 280 6.39 -5.18 -12.95
CA GLY A 280 5.49 -6.13 -12.28
C GLY A 280 6.11 -7.50 -11.98
N LYS A 281 7.28 -7.85 -12.57
CA LYS A 281 7.94 -9.13 -12.36
C LYS A 281 9.02 -9.10 -11.31
N THR A 282 9.65 -7.95 -11.08
CA THR A 282 10.83 -7.83 -10.22
C THR A 282 10.67 -6.83 -9.08
N SER A 283 9.70 -5.93 -9.18
CA SER A 283 9.45 -4.86 -8.23
C SER A 283 9.08 -5.38 -6.84
N PRO A 284 9.67 -4.85 -5.76
CA PRO A 284 9.33 -5.22 -4.39
C PRO A 284 7.87 -5.00 -3.99
N ILE A 285 7.16 -4.13 -4.70
CA ILE A 285 5.74 -3.84 -4.43
C ILE A 285 4.76 -4.58 -5.38
N TRP A 286 5.29 -5.38 -6.34
CA TRP A 286 4.46 -6.11 -7.31
C TRP A 286 4.78 -7.61 -7.40
N TYR A 287 5.91 -8.06 -6.89
CA TYR A 287 6.38 -9.44 -7.06
C TYR A 287 5.47 -10.46 -6.37
N ARG A 288 5.08 -11.53 -7.08
CA ARG A 288 4.23 -12.62 -6.60
C ARG A 288 4.88 -14.00 -6.72
N GLY A 289 6.16 -14.06 -7.08
CA GLY A 289 6.84 -15.31 -7.46
C GLY A 289 6.93 -16.37 -6.37
N TYR A 290 6.65 -16.02 -5.12
CA TYR A 290 6.56 -16.98 -4.02
C TYR A 290 5.35 -17.91 -4.12
N PHE A 291 4.31 -17.48 -4.83
CA PHE A 291 2.99 -18.12 -4.83
C PHE A 291 2.62 -18.77 -6.15
N ASP A 292 3.23 -18.35 -7.25
CA ASP A 292 2.93 -18.79 -8.62
C ASP A 292 3.93 -19.81 -9.20
N GLY A 293 4.80 -20.35 -8.35
CA GLY A 293 5.78 -21.37 -8.71
C GLY A 293 7.04 -20.85 -9.42
N ARG A 294 7.20 -19.52 -9.58
CA ARG A 294 8.42 -18.94 -10.14
C ARG A 294 9.64 -19.06 -9.22
N LEU A 295 9.41 -19.20 -7.93
CA LEU A 295 10.46 -19.36 -6.93
C LEU A 295 10.09 -20.49 -5.97
N ASP A 296 10.91 -21.53 -5.92
CA ASP A 296 10.74 -22.65 -5.00
C ASP A 296 11.36 -22.37 -3.61
N SER A 297 11.20 -23.30 -2.66
CA SER A 297 11.72 -23.12 -1.29
C SER A 297 13.24 -22.99 -1.24
N GLN A 298 13.99 -23.57 -2.18
CA GLN A 298 15.43 -23.42 -2.27
C GLN A 298 15.82 -22.04 -2.76
N GLY A 299 15.11 -21.52 -3.75
CA GLY A 299 15.28 -20.15 -4.24
C GLY A 299 14.94 -19.10 -3.17
N VAL A 300 13.85 -19.32 -2.41
CA VAL A 300 13.51 -18.45 -1.26
C VAL A 300 14.62 -18.46 -0.22
N GLN A 301 15.18 -19.65 0.12
CA GLN A 301 16.29 -19.76 1.06
C GLN A 301 17.52 -18.98 0.57
N ALA A 302 17.86 -19.09 -0.72
CA ALA A 302 18.99 -18.36 -1.29
C ALA A 302 18.81 -16.82 -1.21
N VAL A 303 17.58 -16.32 -1.39
CA VAL A 303 17.25 -14.90 -1.18
C VAL A 303 17.47 -14.50 0.28
N LEU A 304 16.97 -15.28 1.23
CA LEU A 304 17.10 -15.02 2.66
C LEU A 304 18.57 -15.04 3.13
N ASP A 305 19.35 -16.03 2.68
CA ASP A 305 20.77 -16.16 3.01
C ASP A 305 21.56 -14.92 2.50
N ARG A 306 21.27 -14.49 1.28
CA ARG A 306 21.92 -13.32 0.69
C ARG A 306 21.61 -12.03 1.44
N LEU A 307 20.39 -11.88 1.97
CA LEU A 307 19.94 -10.74 2.74
C LEU A 307 20.18 -10.87 4.25
N GLN A 308 20.69 -12.01 4.71
CA GLN A 308 20.87 -12.35 6.13
C GLN A 308 19.57 -12.25 6.95
N LEU A 309 18.48 -12.75 6.37
CA LEU A 309 17.14 -12.73 6.94
C LEU A 309 16.67 -14.15 7.28
N LYS A 310 15.71 -14.24 8.18
CA LYS A 310 15.05 -15.50 8.55
C LYS A 310 13.72 -15.67 7.82
N ARG A 311 13.01 -14.59 7.59
CA ARG A 311 11.69 -14.59 6.94
C ARG A 311 11.37 -13.29 6.23
N ILE A 312 10.40 -13.39 5.34
CA ILE A 312 9.80 -12.27 4.61
C ILE A 312 8.30 -12.29 4.89
N VAL A 313 7.73 -11.13 5.22
CA VAL A 313 6.29 -10.92 5.43
C VAL A 313 5.77 -10.02 4.32
N VAL A 314 4.74 -10.47 3.59
CA VAL A 314 4.22 -9.78 2.39
C VAL A 314 2.70 -9.67 2.39
N GLY A 315 2.19 -8.60 1.79
CA GLY A 315 0.79 -8.43 1.37
C GLY A 315 0.55 -8.82 -0.07
N HIS A 316 -0.21 -7.99 -0.79
CA HIS A 316 -0.35 -7.96 -2.25
C HIS A 316 -1.04 -9.16 -2.89
N THR A 317 -0.72 -10.37 -2.50
CA THR A 317 -1.31 -11.58 -3.02
C THR A 317 -2.36 -12.10 -2.04
N SER A 318 -3.62 -11.91 -2.40
CA SER A 318 -4.74 -12.19 -1.49
C SER A 318 -4.87 -13.67 -1.21
N MET A 319 -5.01 -13.99 0.06
CA MET A 319 -5.23 -15.34 0.58
C MET A 319 -6.54 -15.37 1.39
N PRO A 320 -7.17 -16.53 1.57
CA PRO A 320 -8.32 -16.66 2.48
C PRO A 320 -7.95 -16.37 3.94
N HIS A 321 -6.68 -16.61 4.29
CA HIS A 321 -6.14 -16.49 5.65
C HIS A 321 -4.70 -16.00 5.63
N VAL A 322 -4.24 -15.42 6.74
CA VAL A 322 -2.81 -15.23 6.98
C VAL A 322 -2.12 -16.60 6.94
N SER A 323 -1.23 -16.79 5.97
CA SER A 323 -0.72 -18.11 5.58
C SER A 323 0.79 -18.17 5.54
N SER A 324 1.33 -19.34 5.86
CA SER A 324 2.75 -19.65 5.84
C SER A 324 3.11 -20.44 4.59
N PHE A 325 4.17 -20.04 3.89
CA PHE A 325 4.71 -20.70 2.71
C PHE A 325 6.20 -21.00 2.88
N HIS A 326 6.73 -21.91 2.06
CA HIS A 326 8.15 -22.24 2.03
C HIS A 326 8.72 -22.57 3.43
N ASP A 327 8.04 -23.43 4.19
CA ASP A 327 8.40 -23.86 5.54
C ASP A 327 8.54 -22.68 6.53
N GLY A 328 7.65 -21.71 6.48
CA GLY A 328 7.63 -20.55 7.37
C GLY A 328 8.58 -19.41 6.99
N ARG A 329 9.21 -19.48 5.81
CA ARG A 329 10.13 -18.45 5.32
C ARG A 329 9.41 -17.26 4.71
N VAL A 330 8.22 -17.48 4.12
CA VAL A 330 7.36 -16.42 3.57
C VAL A 330 6.01 -16.48 4.26
N ILE A 331 5.56 -15.33 4.78
CA ILE A 331 4.26 -15.19 5.41
C ILE A 331 3.44 -14.21 4.59
N ALA A 332 2.33 -14.69 4.01
CA ALA A 332 1.36 -13.88 3.29
C ALA A 332 0.31 -13.35 4.26
N ILE A 333 0.15 -12.02 4.33
CA ILE A 333 -0.75 -11.36 5.28
C ILE A 333 -1.90 -10.57 4.63
N ASP A 334 -2.02 -10.56 3.30
CA ASP A 334 -3.24 -10.12 2.64
C ASP A 334 -4.33 -11.19 2.83
N SER A 335 -5.16 -11.01 3.84
CA SER A 335 -6.26 -11.92 4.22
C SER A 335 -7.59 -11.52 3.59
N SER A 336 -7.56 -10.87 2.43
CA SER A 336 -8.73 -10.44 1.66
C SER A 336 -9.63 -9.41 2.36
N ILE A 337 -9.05 -8.54 3.19
CA ILE A 337 -9.77 -7.41 3.85
C ILE A 337 -10.49 -6.55 2.80
N LYS A 338 -9.93 -6.42 1.61
CA LYS A 338 -10.48 -5.69 0.47
C LYS A 338 -11.95 -6.00 0.14
N ASN A 339 -12.41 -7.20 0.49
CA ASN A 339 -13.79 -7.65 0.23
C ASN A 339 -14.79 -7.12 1.28
N GLY A 340 -14.32 -6.53 2.39
CA GLY A 340 -15.17 -5.95 3.43
C GLY A 340 -15.82 -6.94 4.38
N GLU A 341 -15.54 -8.23 4.26
CA GLU A 341 -16.22 -9.31 4.99
C GLU A 341 -15.35 -9.93 6.10
N ASN A 342 -14.10 -10.20 5.78
CA ASN A 342 -13.16 -10.87 6.66
C ASN A 342 -11.80 -10.14 6.71
N GLY A 343 -11.00 -10.47 7.73
CA GLY A 343 -9.66 -9.97 7.89
C GLY A 343 -8.97 -10.65 9.07
N GLU A 344 -7.66 -10.75 8.98
CA GLU A 344 -6.83 -11.37 10.01
C GLU A 344 -5.56 -10.53 10.24
N LEU A 345 -5.00 -10.63 11.45
CA LEU A 345 -3.70 -10.06 11.80
C LEU A 345 -2.66 -11.17 11.92
N LEU A 346 -1.44 -10.91 11.48
CA LEU A 346 -0.28 -11.70 11.86
C LEU A 346 0.23 -11.24 13.24
N PHE A 347 0.55 -12.19 14.09
CA PHE A 347 1.29 -11.97 15.34
C PHE A 347 2.61 -12.72 15.28
N ILE A 348 3.71 -12.02 15.61
CA ILE A 348 5.04 -12.56 15.85
C ILE A 348 5.39 -12.23 17.30
N GLU A 349 5.42 -13.25 18.17
CA GLU A 349 5.66 -13.11 19.60
C GLU A 349 6.82 -14.03 20.01
N ASP A 350 7.97 -13.46 20.35
CA ASP A 350 9.20 -14.22 20.63
C ASP A 350 9.53 -15.26 19.55
N GLY A 351 9.32 -14.87 18.29
CA GLY A 351 9.54 -15.71 17.10
C GLY A 351 8.44 -16.72 16.78
N LYS A 352 7.42 -16.88 17.63
CA LYS A 352 6.25 -17.72 17.38
C LYS A 352 5.23 -16.96 16.55
N LEU A 353 4.62 -17.66 15.60
CA LEU A 353 3.66 -17.09 14.65
C LEU A 353 2.25 -17.56 14.98
N SER A 354 1.31 -16.61 14.95
CA SER A 354 -0.13 -16.89 15.04
C SER A 354 -0.92 -15.84 14.28
N ARG A 355 -2.18 -16.13 13.99
CA ARG A 355 -3.11 -15.17 13.39
C ARG A 355 -4.22 -14.81 14.36
N GLY A 356 -4.61 -13.54 14.37
CA GLY A 356 -5.72 -13.00 15.16
C GLY A 356 -6.94 -12.81 14.28
N LEU A 357 -8.07 -13.32 14.70
CA LEU A 357 -9.31 -13.31 13.96
C LEU A 357 -10.23 -12.15 14.35
N LEU A 358 -11.33 -11.97 13.60
CA LEU A 358 -12.34 -10.92 13.87
C LEU A 358 -13.13 -11.09 15.17
N ASP A 359 -13.11 -12.28 15.77
CA ASP A 359 -13.68 -12.55 17.08
C ASP A 359 -12.66 -12.39 18.24
N GLY A 360 -11.41 -12.02 17.91
CA GLY A 360 -10.31 -11.86 18.86
C GLY A 360 -9.63 -13.18 19.24
N SER A 361 -10.01 -14.30 18.68
CA SER A 361 -9.35 -15.58 18.90
C SER A 361 -7.96 -15.62 18.24
N ARG A 362 -7.07 -16.44 18.80
CA ARG A 362 -5.71 -16.71 18.28
C ARG A 362 -5.63 -18.14 17.81
N VAL A 363 -5.21 -18.32 16.56
CA VAL A 363 -5.05 -19.63 15.92
C VAL A 363 -3.69 -19.74 15.23
N PRO A 364 -3.16 -20.94 14.99
CA PRO A 364 -1.96 -21.12 14.17
C PRO A 364 -2.10 -20.54 12.77
N LEU A 365 -0.99 -20.25 12.10
CA LEU A 365 -1.03 -19.87 10.69
C LEU A 365 -1.67 -20.99 9.85
N ALA A 366 -2.36 -20.60 8.77
CA ALA A 366 -2.76 -21.55 7.76
C ALA A 366 -1.52 -21.96 6.95
N GLU A 367 -1.48 -23.22 6.51
CA GLU A 367 -0.49 -23.66 5.53
C GLU A 367 -0.95 -23.22 4.14
N GLY A 368 -0.09 -22.43 3.48
CA GLY A 368 -0.35 -21.96 2.13
C GLY A 368 -0.03 -23.04 1.10
N GLN A 369 -0.87 -23.14 0.08
CA GLN A 369 -0.62 -23.99 -1.08
C GLN A 369 -0.20 -23.12 -2.26
N PRO A 370 0.97 -23.36 -2.88
CA PRO A 370 1.36 -22.68 -4.11
C PRO A 370 0.33 -22.91 -5.22
N GLY A 371 0.06 -21.87 -6.01
CA GLY A 371 -0.88 -21.94 -7.13
C GLY A 371 -2.27 -21.35 -6.88
N LEU A 372 -2.56 -20.85 -5.70
CA LEU A 372 -3.73 -20.00 -5.48
C LEU A 372 -3.44 -18.62 -6.10
N GLN A 373 -4.11 -18.34 -7.22
CA GLN A 373 -4.13 -16.99 -7.84
C GLN A 373 -5.53 -16.40 -7.69
N ASP A 374 -5.59 -15.09 -7.48
CA ASP A 374 -6.83 -14.29 -7.52
C ASP A 374 -7.52 -14.34 -8.89
#